data_a1bc26ea1e37539bfe54ba93d84596e5
#
_entry.id   a1bc26ea1e37539bfe54ba93d84596e5
#
_cell.length_a   1.000
_cell.length_b   1.000
_cell.length_c   1.000
_cell.angle_alpha   90.00
_cell.angle_beta   90.00
_cell.angle_gamma   90.00
#
_symmetry.space_group_name_H-M   'P 1'
#
loop_
_entity.id
_entity.type
_entity.pdbx_description
1 polymer ?
#
loop_
_entity_poly.entity_id
_entity_poly.type
_entity_poly.pdbx_seq_one_letter_code
_entity_poly.pdbx_strand_id
1 'polypeptide(L)'
;MSGLMNGKRGLIMGLANDRSLAWGIAKQLRDHGAELAFSYHGEALGKRVRPLAEELGSDFLIDCDASDMASLDTAFETLAARWPTIDFVVHAIGFSDKNELRGGYVDTSLENFLLTMNVSAYSLVAVTKRARAMMPEGGSILTLTYYGAEKVIPHYNVMGVAKAALETSVKYLASDLGPENIRVNAISAGPIKTLAASGIGDFRYILKWNELNSPLRRNVTIEDVGGAGLYMLSDLSAGVTGEIHHVDAGYNVIGMKAEDAPDIALA
;
A
#
# COMPACT_ATOMS: atom_id res chain seq x y z
N MET A 1 6.23 -21.32 19.67
CA MET A 1 5.03 -20.45 19.77
C MET A 1 4.41 -20.41 18.39
N SER A 2 3.09 -20.60 18.26
CA SER A 2 2.42 -20.41 16.97
C SER A 2 2.55 -18.95 16.56
N GLY A 3 2.88 -18.67 15.29
CA GLY A 3 2.98 -17.31 14.78
C GLY A 3 1.61 -16.62 14.78
N LEU A 4 1.59 -15.29 14.85
CA LEU A 4 0.37 -14.47 14.85
C LEU A 4 -0.53 -14.70 13.61
N MET A 5 0.05 -15.18 12.52
CA MET A 5 -0.62 -15.41 11.24
C MET A 5 -0.73 -16.90 10.87
N ASN A 6 -0.51 -17.81 11.83
CA ASN A 6 -0.60 -19.25 11.57
C ASN A 6 -1.99 -19.64 11.05
N GLY A 7 -2.00 -20.35 9.92
CA GLY A 7 -3.24 -20.80 9.26
C GLY A 7 -3.97 -19.70 8.47
N LYS A 8 -3.49 -18.47 8.51
CA LYS A 8 -4.01 -17.36 7.72
C LYS A 8 -3.40 -17.36 6.34
N ARG A 9 -4.20 -17.05 5.33
CA ARG A 9 -3.78 -16.95 3.93
C ARG A 9 -4.31 -15.69 3.28
N GLY A 10 -3.51 -15.09 2.41
CA GLY A 10 -3.93 -13.84 1.78
C GLY A 10 -3.16 -13.45 0.54
N LEU A 11 -3.70 -12.43 -0.14
CA LEU A 11 -3.20 -11.90 -1.38
C LEU A 11 -2.36 -10.63 -1.14
N ILE A 12 -1.15 -10.62 -1.65
CA ILE A 12 -0.25 -9.46 -1.68
C ILE A 12 -0.23 -8.87 -3.09
N MET A 13 -0.72 -7.64 -3.24
CA MET A 13 -0.75 -6.92 -4.51
C MET A 13 0.24 -5.74 -4.47
N GLY A 14 0.97 -5.52 -5.57
CA GLY A 14 1.88 -4.37 -5.71
C GLY A 14 3.32 -4.64 -5.29
N LEU A 15 3.73 -5.92 -5.16
CA LEU A 15 5.13 -6.28 -5.07
C LEU A 15 5.83 -6.02 -6.42
N ALA A 16 6.93 -5.26 -6.43
CA ALA A 16 7.70 -4.95 -7.64
C ALA A 16 9.18 -5.30 -7.50
N ASN A 17 9.72 -5.23 -6.30
CA ASN A 17 11.09 -5.59 -5.94
C ASN A 17 11.23 -5.70 -4.40
N ASP A 18 12.44 -6.04 -3.93
CA ASP A 18 12.84 -6.17 -2.53
C ASP A 18 12.78 -4.86 -1.70
N ARG A 19 12.52 -3.72 -2.34
CA ARG A 19 12.35 -2.41 -1.69
C ARG A 19 10.90 -1.96 -1.63
N SER A 20 9.97 -2.75 -2.16
CA SER A 20 8.54 -2.45 -2.07
C SER A 20 8.05 -2.53 -0.63
N LEU A 21 7.15 -1.63 -0.24
CA LEU A 21 6.48 -1.71 1.07
C LEU A 21 5.76 -3.04 1.23
N ALA A 22 5.16 -3.54 0.15
CA ALA A 22 4.54 -4.86 0.11
C ALA A 22 5.52 -6.00 0.47
N TRP A 23 6.82 -5.85 0.14
CA TRP A 23 7.84 -6.82 0.51
C TRP A 23 8.06 -6.89 2.02
N GLY A 24 8.23 -5.71 2.66
CA GLY A 24 8.38 -5.64 4.13
C GLY A 24 7.18 -6.25 4.85
N ILE A 25 5.96 -5.98 4.38
CA ILE A 25 4.73 -6.56 4.93
C ILE A 25 4.70 -8.08 4.70
N ALA A 26 4.96 -8.54 3.48
CA ALA A 26 4.93 -9.97 3.13
C ALA A 26 5.91 -10.79 3.97
N LYS A 27 7.14 -10.28 4.20
CA LYS A 27 8.13 -10.93 5.07
C LYS A 27 7.60 -11.10 6.49
N GLN A 28 7.09 -10.04 7.10
CA GLN A 28 6.54 -10.10 8.46
C GLN A 28 5.38 -11.10 8.56
N LEU A 29 4.47 -11.10 7.59
CA LEU A 29 3.35 -12.04 7.57
C LEU A 29 3.84 -13.48 7.45
N ARG A 30 4.80 -13.73 6.55
CA ARG A 30 5.38 -15.07 6.35
C ARG A 30 6.13 -15.57 7.58
N ASP A 31 6.98 -14.73 8.18
CA ASP A 31 7.74 -15.06 9.39
C ASP A 31 6.82 -15.41 10.57
N HIS A 32 5.58 -14.90 10.55
CA HIS A 32 4.54 -15.20 11.54
C HIS A 32 3.54 -16.29 11.11
N GLY A 33 3.83 -17.00 10.02
CA GLY A 33 3.13 -18.23 9.65
C GLY A 33 2.04 -18.11 8.59
N ALA A 34 1.89 -16.94 7.92
CA ALA A 34 0.92 -16.78 6.84
C ALA A 34 1.31 -17.58 5.59
N GLU A 35 0.30 -18.02 4.84
CA GLU A 35 0.43 -18.45 3.44
C GLU A 35 0.12 -17.25 2.53
N LEU A 36 0.98 -17.02 1.51
CA LEU A 36 0.92 -15.84 0.66
C LEU A 36 0.69 -16.19 -0.80
N ALA A 37 -0.24 -15.50 -1.47
CA ALA A 37 -0.32 -15.39 -2.91
C ALA A 37 0.13 -13.99 -3.35
N PHE A 38 0.72 -13.86 -4.53
CA PHE A 38 1.22 -12.59 -5.05
C PHE A 38 0.58 -12.26 -6.38
N SER A 39 0.12 -11.02 -6.56
CA SER A 39 -0.23 -10.53 -7.88
C SER A 39 0.85 -9.62 -8.46
N TYR A 40 0.98 -9.66 -9.78
CA TYR A 40 1.85 -8.80 -10.56
C TYR A 40 1.14 -8.43 -11.87
N HIS A 41 1.57 -7.37 -12.55
CA HIS A 41 1.03 -7.02 -13.86
C HIS A 41 2.11 -7.17 -14.94
N GLY A 42 1.85 -8.11 -15.85
CA GLY A 42 2.68 -8.36 -17.03
C GLY A 42 4.01 -9.07 -16.73
N GLU A 43 4.58 -9.65 -17.78
CA GLU A 43 5.76 -10.53 -17.68
C GLU A 43 6.99 -9.86 -17.07
N ALA A 44 7.19 -8.55 -17.32
CA ALA A 44 8.35 -7.83 -16.82
C ALA A 44 8.36 -7.73 -15.29
N LEU A 45 7.21 -7.54 -14.65
CA LEU A 45 7.08 -7.61 -13.19
C LEU A 45 7.07 -9.06 -12.71
N GLY A 46 6.42 -9.98 -13.43
CA GLY A 46 6.40 -11.40 -13.08
C GLY A 46 7.80 -11.99 -12.91
N LYS A 47 8.75 -11.65 -13.79
CA LYS A 47 10.16 -12.06 -13.69
C LYS A 47 10.86 -11.56 -12.43
N ARG A 48 10.43 -10.41 -11.87
CA ARG A 48 10.99 -9.84 -10.63
C ARG A 48 10.30 -10.38 -9.39
N VAL A 49 9.00 -10.60 -9.46
CA VAL A 49 8.19 -11.03 -8.32
C VAL A 49 8.39 -12.51 -8.01
N ARG A 50 8.56 -13.35 -9.04
CA ARG A 50 8.72 -14.80 -8.86
C ARG A 50 9.83 -15.20 -7.88
N PRO A 51 11.10 -14.76 -8.03
CA PRO A 51 12.15 -15.14 -7.09
C PRO A 51 11.90 -14.64 -5.66
N LEU A 52 11.22 -13.48 -5.50
CA LEU A 52 10.85 -12.96 -4.18
C LEU A 52 9.73 -13.80 -3.53
N ALA A 53 8.74 -14.22 -4.32
CA ALA A 53 7.69 -15.11 -3.82
C ALA A 53 8.28 -16.47 -3.40
N GLU A 54 9.20 -17.03 -4.21
CA GLU A 54 9.91 -18.27 -3.91
C GLU A 54 10.76 -18.15 -2.63
N GLU A 55 11.43 -17.01 -2.38
CA GLU A 55 12.16 -16.73 -1.13
C GLU A 55 11.25 -16.83 0.09
N LEU A 56 9.97 -16.42 -0.04
CA LEU A 56 8.96 -16.54 1.01
C LEU A 56 8.21 -17.89 0.98
N GLY A 57 8.68 -18.84 0.18
CA GLY A 57 8.09 -20.18 0.07
C GLY A 57 6.72 -20.20 -0.60
N SER A 58 6.44 -19.24 -1.48
CA SER A 58 5.20 -19.18 -2.26
C SER A 58 5.49 -19.44 -3.74
N ASP A 59 4.71 -20.33 -4.34
CA ASP A 59 4.63 -20.59 -5.78
C ASP A 59 3.34 -20.01 -6.40
N PHE A 60 2.54 -19.29 -5.60
CA PHE A 60 1.24 -18.81 -6.03
C PHE A 60 1.32 -17.37 -6.54
N LEU A 61 1.48 -17.25 -7.86
CA LEU A 61 1.58 -15.97 -8.56
C LEU A 61 0.43 -15.84 -9.55
N ILE A 62 -0.16 -14.66 -9.63
CA ILE A 62 -1.33 -14.34 -10.45
C ILE A 62 -1.03 -13.09 -11.26
N ASP A 63 -1.12 -13.15 -12.58
CA ASP A 63 -1.06 -11.96 -13.43
C ASP A 63 -2.37 -11.20 -13.31
N CYS A 64 -2.29 -9.90 -12.98
CA CYS A 64 -3.46 -9.08 -12.67
C CYS A 64 -3.18 -7.60 -12.95
N ASP A 65 -3.89 -7.02 -13.89
CA ASP A 65 -4.00 -5.58 -14.04
C ASP A 65 -5.14 -5.05 -13.15
N ALA A 66 -4.79 -4.32 -12.11
CA ALA A 66 -5.77 -3.76 -11.17
C ALA A 66 -6.62 -2.62 -11.77
N SER A 67 -6.27 -2.11 -12.95
CA SER A 67 -7.06 -1.12 -13.69
C SER A 67 -8.13 -1.74 -14.59
N ASP A 68 -8.02 -3.04 -14.87
CA ASP A 68 -8.94 -3.79 -15.73
C ASP A 68 -9.84 -4.72 -14.90
N MET A 69 -11.13 -4.48 -14.97
CA MET A 69 -12.12 -5.25 -14.20
C MET A 69 -12.17 -6.73 -14.60
N ALA A 70 -12.00 -7.05 -15.89
CA ALA A 70 -11.97 -8.43 -16.35
C ALA A 70 -10.71 -9.16 -15.88
N SER A 71 -9.56 -8.47 -15.87
CA SER A 71 -8.32 -9.00 -15.29
C SER A 71 -8.46 -9.29 -13.80
N LEU A 72 -9.12 -8.38 -13.05
CA LEU A 72 -9.42 -8.61 -11.64
C LEU A 72 -10.35 -9.81 -11.44
N ASP A 73 -11.40 -9.97 -12.25
CA ASP A 73 -12.30 -11.12 -12.18
C ASP A 73 -11.53 -12.42 -12.36
N THR A 74 -10.74 -12.53 -13.42
CA THR A 74 -9.89 -13.70 -13.71
C THR A 74 -8.89 -13.98 -12.59
N ALA A 75 -8.28 -12.94 -12.02
CA ALA A 75 -7.32 -13.09 -10.92
C ALA A 75 -7.99 -13.68 -9.66
N PHE A 76 -9.18 -13.19 -9.30
CA PHE A 76 -9.91 -13.70 -8.14
C PHE A 76 -10.52 -15.08 -8.39
N GLU A 77 -10.93 -15.43 -9.62
CA GLU A 77 -11.30 -16.80 -10.00
C GLU A 77 -10.11 -17.75 -9.84
N THR A 78 -8.92 -17.34 -10.29
CA THR A 78 -7.68 -18.11 -10.13
C THR A 78 -7.34 -18.31 -8.66
N LEU A 79 -7.48 -17.26 -7.85
CA LEU A 79 -7.26 -17.31 -6.40
C LEU A 79 -8.24 -18.29 -5.74
N ALA A 80 -9.54 -18.19 -6.06
CA ALA A 80 -10.60 -19.02 -5.51
C ALA A 80 -10.47 -20.50 -5.91
N ALA A 81 -9.94 -20.79 -7.09
CA ALA A 81 -9.70 -22.16 -7.54
C ALA A 81 -8.67 -22.90 -6.68
N ARG A 82 -7.68 -22.18 -6.09
CA ARG A 82 -6.67 -22.77 -5.20
C ARG A 82 -7.03 -22.59 -3.72
N TRP A 83 -7.57 -21.43 -3.35
CA TRP A 83 -8.01 -21.10 -2.00
C TRP A 83 -9.48 -20.67 -2.01
N PRO A 84 -10.40 -21.49 -1.51
CA PRO A 84 -11.82 -21.11 -1.45
C PRO A 84 -12.10 -19.87 -0.59
N THR A 85 -11.23 -19.63 0.41
CA THR A 85 -11.32 -18.48 1.32
C THR A 85 -9.94 -17.85 1.52
N ILE A 86 -9.93 -16.56 1.85
CA ILE A 86 -8.75 -15.81 2.27
C ILE A 86 -9.05 -15.03 3.55
N ASP A 87 -8.02 -14.73 4.33
CA ASP A 87 -8.13 -13.99 5.60
C ASP A 87 -7.74 -12.52 5.43
N PHE A 88 -6.90 -12.20 4.44
CA PHE A 88 -6.45 -10.82 4.26
C PHE A 88 -6.05 -10.49 2.81
N VAL A 89 -6.05 -9.18 2.53
CA VAL A 89 -5.51 -8.60 1.29
C VAL A 89 -4.60 -7.41 1.64
N VAL A 90 -3.43 -7.36 1.03
CA VAL A 90 -2.56 -6.18 1.00
C VAL A 90 -2.67 -5.54 -0.37
N HIS A 91 -3.29 -4.36 -0.43
CA HIS A 91 -3.45 -3.55 -1.62
C HIS A 91 -2.37 -2.45 -1.65
N ALA A 92 -1.20 -2.76 -2.21
CA ALA A 92 -0.08 -1.84 -2.32
C ALA A 92 0.08 -1.29 -3.76
N ILE A 93 -1.03 -0.86 -4.35
CA ILE A 93 -1.11 -0.42 -5.74
C ILE A 93 -1.23 1.10 -5.82
N GLY A 94 -0.59 1.68 -6.81
CA GLY A 94 -0.68 3.07 -7.16
C GLY A 94 0.14 3.38 -8.40
N PHE A 95 -0.43 4.19 -9.29
CA PHE A 95 0.22 4.60 -10.53
C PHE A 95 -0.28 5.98 -10.98
N SER A 96 0.62 6.76 -11.59
CA SER A 96 0.33 7.97 -12.33
C SER A 96 1.41 8.17 -13.40
N ASP A 97 1.12 8.92 -14.45
CA ASP A 97 2.17 9.31 -15.38
C ASP A 97 3.16 10.26 -14.69
N LYS A 98 4.39 9.79 -14.52
CA LYS A 98 5.49 10.55 -13.88
C LYS A 98 5.80 11.87 -14.56
N ASN A 99 5.50 12.00 -15.86
CA ASN A 99 5.75 13.23 -16.60
C ASN A 99 4.80 14.35 -16.14
N GLU A 100 3.61 14.01 -15.73
CA GLU A 100 2.60 14.96 -15.21
C GLU A 100 2.66 15.16 -13.69
N LEU A 101 3.53 14.45 -12.97
CA LEU A 101 3.84 14.76 -11.58
C LEU A 101 4.80 15.95 -11.44
N ARG A 102 5.40 16.40 -12.55
CA ARG A 102 6.23 17.60 -12.60
C ARG A 102 5.39 18.79 -13.06
N GLY A 103 5.69 19.97 -12.55
CA GLY A 103 4.93 21.20 -12.88
C GLY A 103 3.75 21.44 -11.94
N GLY A 104 2.77 22.21 -12.40
CA GLY A 104 1.60 22.58 -11.59
C GLY A 104 0.51 21.52 -11.63
N TYR A 105 -0.16 21.28 -10.50
CA TYR A 105 -1.32 20.39 -10.47
C TYR A 105 -2.44 20.83 -11.43
N VAL A 106 -2.58 22.15 -11.63
CA VAL A 106 -3.60 22.74 -12.52
C VAL A 106 -3.45 22.29 -13.98
N ASP A 107 -2.27 21.82 -14.37
CA ASP A 107 -1.96 21.35 -15.73
C ASP A 107 -2.21 19.83 -15.92
N THR A 108 -2.70 19.13 -14.89
CA THR A 108 -2.98 17.70 -14.99
C THR A 108 -4.04 17.43 -16.05
N SER A 109 -3.74 16.54 -17.01
CA SER A 109 -4.68 16.14 -18.05
C SER A 109 -5.83 15.31 -17.47
N LEU A 110 -7.01 15.38 -18.13
CA LEU A 110 -8.14 14.54 -17.75
C LEU A 110 -7.78 13.05 -17.85
N GLU A 111 -7.00 12.69 -18.88
CA GLU A 111 -6.58 11.30 -19.12
C GLU A 111 -5.77 10.76 -17.93
N ASN A 112 -4.73 11.49 -17.51
CA ASN A 112 -3.91 11.07 -16.37
C ASN A 112 -4.68 11.17 -15.04
N PHE A 113 -5.57 12.15 -14.89
CA PHE A 113 -6.44 12.23 -13.71
C PHE A 113 -7.29 10.96 -13.57
N LEU A 114 -7.99 10.54 -14.64
CA LEU A 114 -8.82 9.34 -14.64
C LEU A 114 -7.99 8.07 -14.44
N LEU A 115 -6.84 7.94 -15.10
CA LEU A 115 -5.92 6.83 -14.93
C LEU A 115 -5.44 6.72 -13.48
N THR A 116 -4.99 7.83 -12.91
CA THR A 116 -4.47 7.87 -11.53
C THR A 116 -5.56 7.51 -10.52
N MET A 117 -6.76 8.05 -10.68
CA MET A 117 -7.90 7.76 -9.81
C MET A 117 -8.34 6.29 -9.93
N ASN A 118 -8.39 5.74 -11.15
CA ASN A 118 -8.75 4.33 -11.36
C ASN A 118 -7.74 3.40 -10.66
N VAL A 119 -6.44 3.57 -10.96
CA VAL A 119 -5.40 2.66 -10.46
C VAL A 119 -5.11 2.88 -8.98
N SER A 120 -5.10 4.14 -8.50
CA SER A 120 -4.59 4.46 -7.16
C SER A 120 -5.66 4.63 -6.09
N ALA A 121 -6.94 4.66 -6.48
CA ALA A 121 -8.06 4.79 -5.55
C ALA A 121 -9.17 3.77 -5.81
N TYR A 122 -9.76 3.74 -7.02
CA TYR A 122 -10.88 2.86 -7.30
C TYR A 122 -10.51 1.38 -7.27
N SER A 123 -9.28 1.03 -7.63
CA SER A 123 -8.80 -0.35 -7.57
C SER A 123 -8.97 -1.00 -6.18
N LEU A 124 -8.84 -0.21 -5.08
CA LEU A 124 -9.15 -0.72 -3.74
C LEU A 124 -10.60 -1.18 -3.63
N VAL A 125 -11.54 -0.37 -4.11
CA VAL A 125 -12.98 -0.72 -4.08
C VAL A 125 -13.25 -1.98 -4.91
N ALA A 126 -12.67 -2.05 -6.10
CA ALA A 126 -12.83 -3.18 -7.02
C ALA A 126 -12.24 -4.48 -6.46
N VAL A 127 -11.06 -4.41 -5.83
CA VAL A 127 -10.41 -5.54 -5.15
C VAL A 127 -11.22 -5.96 -3.92
N THR A 128 -11.64 -5.02 -3.10
CA THR A 128 -12.42 -5.27 -1.87
C THR A 128 -13.75 -5.97 -2.19
N LYS A 129 -14.46 -5.55 -3.24
CA LYS A 129 -15.70 -6.20 -3.68
C LYS A 129 -15.51 -7.70 -3.95
N ARG A 130 -14.39 -8.09 -4.54
CA ARG A 130 -14.08 -9.49 -4.87
C ARG A 130 -13.56 -10.26 -3.65
N ALA A 131 -12.68 -9.63 -2.88
CA ALA A 131 -12.15 -10.23 -1.66
C ALA A 131 -13.23 -10.55 -0.64
N ARG A 132 -14.25 -9.67 -0.47
CA ARG A 132 -15.41 -9.87 0.40
C ARG A 132 -16.07 -11.24 0.19
N ALA A 133 -16.25 -11.65 -1.08
CA ALA A 133 -16.87 -12.94 -1.40
C ALA A 133 -16.04 -14.15 -0.93
N MET A 134 -14.75 -13.96 -0.67
CA MET A 134 -13.83 -14.98 -0.19
C MET A 134 -13.53 -14.89 1.30
N MET A 135 -14.20 -13.99 2.04
CA MET A 135 -14.02 -13.74 3.48
C MET A 135 -15.31 -14.01 4.28
N PRO A 136 -15.91 -15.22 4.20
CA PRO A 136 -17.21 -15.49 4.82
C PRO A 136 -17.22 -15.39 6.35
N GLU A 137 -16.05 -15.56 6.99
CA GLU A 137 -15.88 -15.46 8.45
C GLU A 137 -15.26 -14.10 8.87
N GLY A 138 -15.21 -13.14 7.95
CA GLY A 138 -14.50 -11.89 8.14
C GLY A 138 -13.08 -11.92 7.60
N GLY A 139 -12.35 -10.82 7.79
CA GLY A 139 -10.99 -10.68 7.30
C GLY A 139 -10.41 -9.28 7.49
N SER A 140 -9.25 -9.02 6.88
CA SER A 140 -8.60 -7.73 6.96
C SER A 140 -8.05 -7.27 5.62
N ILE A 141 -8.38 -6.05 5.22
CA ILE A 141 -7.88 -5.42 4.00
C ILE A 141 -7.02 -4.22 4.40
N LEU A 142 -5.79 -4.19 3.90
CA LEU A 142 -4.82 -3.14 4.16
C LEU A 142 -4.41 -2.47 2.86
N THR A 143 -4.51 -1.14 2.80
CA THR A 143 -3.95 -0.37 1.69
C THR A 143 -2.81 0.54 2.15
N LEU A 144 -2.07 1.10 1.20
CA LEU A 144 -0.95 2.00 1.46
C LEU A 144 -1.25 3.40 0.92
N THR A 145 -1.11 4.38 1.78
CA THR A 145 -1.27 5.80 1.46
C THR A 145 -0.01 6.59 1.81
N TYR A 146 -0.06 7.89 1.64
CA TYR A 146 1.03 8.81 1.94
C TYR A 146 0.49 10.15 2.39
N TYR A 147 1.21 10.83 3.26
CA TYR A 147 0.86 12.13 3.85
C TYR A 147 0.48 13.21 2.83
N GLY A 148 0.83 13.04 1.56
CA GLY A 148 0.35 13.83 0.45
C GLY A 148 -1.17 13.83 0.24
N ALA A 149 -1.91 12.93 0.90
CA ALA A 149 -3.38 12.96 0.98
C ALA A 149 -3.90 14.08 1.87
N GLU A 150 -3.14 14.45 2.91
CA GLU A 150 -3.51 15.43 3.93
C GLU A 150 -2.87 16.81 3.70
N LYS A 151 -1.65 16.81 3.18
CA LYS A 151 -0.82 18.01 2.97
C LYS A 151 -0.24 18.04 1.58
N VAL A 152 -0.01 19.23 1.07
CA VAL A 152 0.66 19.39 -0.22
C VAL A 152 2.13 18.97 -0.09
N ILE A 153 2.51 18.00 -0.90
CA ILE A 153 3.89 17.54 -1.04
C ILE A 153 4.38 17.92 -2.45
N PRO A 154 5.55 18.58 -2.60
CA PRO A 154 6.07 18.94 -3.89
C PRO A 154 6.14 17.75 -4.85
N HIS A 155 5.72 17.94 -6.12
CA HIS A 155 5.75 16.93 -7.18
C HIS A 155 4.93 15.66 -6.91
N TYR A 156 3.97 15.72 -5.96
CA TYR A 156 3.03 14.62 -5.72
C TYR A 156 1.71 14.83 -6.45
N ASN A 157 1.30 16.07 -6.70
CA ASN A 157 0.21 16.52 -7.57
C ASN A 157 -1.05 15.64 -7.51
N VAL A 158 -1.49 15.10 -8.64
CA VAL A 158 -2.69 14.27 -8.76
C VAL A 158 -2.66 13.01 -7.88
N MET A 159 -1.47 12.49 -7.55
CA MET A 159 -1.35 11.38 -6.60
C MET A 159 -1.85 11.76 -5.21
N GLY A 160 -1.65 13.01 -4.77
CA GLY A 160 -2.20 13.50 -3.50
C GLY A 160 -3.72 13.45 -3.49
N VAL A 161 -4.36 13.87 -4.57
CA VAL A 161 -5.82 13.79 -4.74
C VAL A 161 -6.31 12.34 -4.74
N ALA A 162 -5.62 11.46 -5.46
CA ALA A 162 -5.95 10.04 -5.47
C ALA A 162 -5.78 9.37 -4.09
N LYS A 163 -4.73 9.75 -3.34
CA LYS A 163 -4.53 9.24 -1.97
C LYS A 163 -5.59 9.76 -0.99
N ALA A 164 -6.04 11.01 -1.13
CA ALA A 164 -7.16 11.52 -0.34
C ALA A 164 -8.47 10.75 -0.63
N ALA A 165 -8.74 10.45 -1.91
CA ALA A 165 -9.87 9.62 -2.30
C ALA A 165 -9.73 8.17 -1.77
N LEU A 166 -8.52 7.61 -1.79
CA LEU A 166 -8.22 6.28 -1.24
C LEU A 166 -8.50 6.23 0.27
N GLU A 167 -8.03 7.22 1.04
CA GLU A 167 -8.24 7.27 2.50
C GLU A 167 -9.72 7.43 2.87
N THR A 168 -10.47 8.22 2.10
CA THR A 168 -11.91 8.32 2.27
C THR A 168 -12.59 7.01 1.92
N SER A 169 -12.15 6.32 0.86
CA SER A 169 -12.68 5.00 0.49
C SER A 169 -12.46 3.95 1.59
N VAL A 170 -11.32 3.99 2.29
CA VAL A 170 -11.07 3.12 3.47
C VAL A 170 -12.18 3.27 4.50
N LYS A 171 -12.59 4.50 4.83
CA LYS A 171 -13.62 4.79 5.83
C LYS A 171 -15.00 4.26 5.40
N TYR A 172 -15.39 4.48 4.15
CA TYR A 172 -16.66 3.98 3.62
C TYR A 172 -16.69 2.45 3.55
N LEU A 173 -15.61 1.83 3.05
CA LEU A 173 -15.49 0.36 3.00
C LEU A 173 -15.49 -0.27 4.40
N ALA A 174 -14.84 0.36 5.38
CA ALA A 174 -14.87 -0.08 6.77
C ALA A 174 -16.28 -0.03 7.37
N SER A 175 -17.05 1.01 7.06
CA SER A 175 -18.44 1.15 7.50
C SER A 175 -19.33 0.08 6.85
N ASP A 176 -19.18 -0.14 5.54
CA ASP A 176 -20.02 -1.07 4.79
C ASP A 176 -19.76 -2.53 5.19
N LEU A 177 -18.50 -2.88 5.45
CA LEU A 177 -18.05 -4.25 5.64
C LEU A 177 -17.87 -4.65 7.13
N GLY A 178 -17.93 -3.69 8.04
CA GLY A 178 -17.87 -3.93 9.47
C GLY A 178 -18.89 -4.97 9.98
N PRO A 179 -20.17 -4.93 9.54
CA PRO A 179 -21.16 -5.94 9.90
C PRO A 179 -20.81 -7.37 9.47
N GLU A 180 -19.92 -7.52 8.48
CA GLU A 180 -19.41 -8.82 8.00
C GLU A 180 -18.07 -9.19 8.66
N ASN A 181 -17.65 -8.46 9.69
CA ASN A 181 -16.39 -8.66 10.39
C ASN A 181 -15.15 -8.49 9.46
N ILE A 182 -15.26 -7.70 8.39
CA ILE A 182 -14.14 -7.38 7.50
C ILE A 182 -13.65 -5.98 7.87
N ARG A 183 -12.39 -5.89 8.28
CA ARG A 183 -11.72 -4.64 8.63
C ARG A 183 -11.02 -4.07 7.41
N VAL A 184 -11.09 -2.76 7.21
CA VAL A 184 -10.41 -2.06 6.12
C VAL A 184 -9.62 -0.89 6.71
N ASN A 185 -8.30 -0.90 6.52
CA ASN A 185 -7.40 0.10 7.08
C ASN A 185 -6.34 0.54 6.05
N ALA A 186 -5.66 1.64 6.33
CA ALA A 186 -4.52 2.10 5.56
C ALA A 186 -3.30 2.37 6.44
N ILE A 187 -2.10 2.16 5.89
CA ILE A 187 -0.86 2.68 6.44
C ILE A 187 -0.43 3.89 5.61
N SER A 188 -0.29 5.05 6.25
CA SER A 188 0.35 6.25 5.72
C SER A 188 1.84 6.16 6.04
N ALA A 189 2.62 5.65 5.09
CA ALA A 189 4.05 5.45 5.26
C ALA A 189 4.84 6.73 4.99
N GLY A 190 5.84 7.02 5.80
CA GLY A 190 6.83 8.06 5.50
C GLY A 190 7.61 7.77 4.20
N PRO A 191 8.42 8.70 3.72
CA PRO A 191 9.13 8.52 2.47
C PRO A 191 10.17 7.41 2.57
N ILE A 192 10.06 6.43 1.65
CA ILE A 192 10.97 5.29 1.51
C ILE A 192 11.41 5.20 0.04
N LYS A 193 12.68 4.85 -0.20
CA LYS A 193 13.24 4.68 -1.56
C LYS A 193 12.67 3.41 -2.22
N THR A 194 11.46 3.51 -2.75
CA THR A 194 10.81 2.45 -3.53
C THR A 194 10.90 2.73 -5.04
N LEU A 195 10.53 1.75 -5.86
CA LEU A 195 10.41 1.96 -7.32
C LEU A 195 9.37 3.05 -7.64
N ALA A 196 8.23 3.04 -6.96
CA ALA A 196 7.19 4.06 -7.13
C ALA A 196 7.69 5.47 -6.76
N ALA A 197 8.42 5.60 -5.66
CA ALA A 197 9.00 6.87 -5.21
C ALA A 197 10.02 7.46 -6.19
N SER A 198 10.68 6.64 -7.03
CA SER A 198 11.61 7.12 -8.04
C SER A 198 10.97 7.97 -9.15
N GLY A 199 9.63 7.92 -9.28
CA GLY A 199 8.85 8.76 -10.20
C GLY A 199 8.57 10.17 -9.66
N ILE A 200 8.75 10.42 -8.36
CA ILE A 200 8.51 11.71 -7.71
C ILE A 200 9.73 12.60 -7.88
N GLY A 201 9.53 13.83 -8.38
CA GLY A 201 10.60 14.83 -8.47
C GLY A 201 11.15 15.19 -7.09
N ASP A 202 12.43 15.53 -7.02
CA ASP A 202 13.12 15.96 -5.79
C ASP A 202 12.96 15.03 -4.57
N PHE A 203 12.76 13.73 -4.81
CA PHE A 203 12.53 12.76 -3.73
C PHE A 203 13.69 12.71 -2.71
N ARG A 204 14.92 13.04 -3.14
CA ARG A 204 16.06 13.15 -2.21
C ARG A 204 15.87 14.28 -1.20
N TYR A 205 15.29 15.40 -1.64
CA TYR A 205 14.96 16.52 -0.76
C TYR A 205 13.90 16.10 0.27
N ILE A 206 12.84 15.43 -0.18
CA ILE A 206 11.77 14.93 0.70
C ILE A 206 12.34 13.99 1.76
N LEU A 207 13.21 13.04 1.39
CA LEU A 207 13.88 12.14 2.34
C LEU A 207 14.72 12.90 3.38
N LYS A 208 15.53 13.87 2.90
CA LYS A 208 16.39 14.64 3.81
C LYS A 208 15.59 15.55 4.72
N TRP A 209 14.52 16.16 4.21
CA TRP A 209 13.59 16.96 4.99
C TRP A 209 12.95 16.13 6.12
N ASN A 210 12.41 14.94 5.80
CA ASN A 210 11.81 14.06 6.79
C ASN A 210 12.83 13.62 7.86
N GLU A 211 14.02 13.17 7.44
CA GLU A 211 15.08 12.77 8.34
C GLU A 211 15.43 13.86 9.38
N LEU A 212 15.50 15.11 8.93
CA LEU A 212 15.89 16.24 9.78
C LEU A 212 14.75 16.77 10.65
N ASN A 213 13.51 16.60 10.25
CA ASN A 213 12.36 17.25 10.89
C ASN A 213 11.41 16.27 11.60
N SER A 214 11.46 14.97 11.31
CA SER A 214 10.63 14.01 12.04
C SER A 214 11.06 13.90 13.52
N PRO A 215 10.15 13.65 14.45
CA PRO A 215 10.45 13.45 15.87
C PRO A 215 11.55 12.40 16.14
N LEU A 216 11.52 11.27 15.41
CA LEU A 216 12.53 10.22 15.58
C LEU A 216 13.85 10.50 14.83
N ARG A 217 13.97 11.64 14.11
CA ARG A 217 15.17 12.07 13.39
C ARG A 217 15.72 11.01 12.42
N ARG A 218 14.84 10.24 11.83
CA ARG A 218 15.16 9.24 10.81
C ARG A 218 14.00 9.08 9.81
N ASN A 219 14.31 8.56 8.64
CA ASN A 219 13.27 8.01 7.79
C ASN A 219 12.85 6.63 8.31
N VAL A 220 11.64 6.23 8.00
CA VAL A 220 11.15 4.87 8.23
C VAL A 220 11.70 3.90 7.20
N THR A 221 11.69 2.62 7.52
CA THR A 221 12.14 1.53 6.67
C THR A 221 10.96 0.65 6.24
N ILE A 222 11.20 -0.26 5.29
CA ILE A 222 10.18 -1.25 4.91
C ILE A 222 9.86 -2.22 6.05
N GLU A 223 10.79 -2.43 6.98
CA GLU A 223 10.61 -3.24 8.18
C GLU A 223 9.69 -2.54 9.19
N ASP A 224 9.82 -1.22 9.38
CA ASP A 224 8.87 -0.44 10.20
C ASP A 224 7.44 -0.57 9.66
N VAL A 225 7.29 -0.46 8.33
CA VAL A 225 5.99 -0.63 7.66
C VAL A 225 5.50 -2.08 7.73
N GLY A 226 6.42 -3.05 7.62
CA GLY A 226 6.14 -4.47 7.77
C GLY A 226 5.55 -4.82 9.13
N GLY A 227 6.15 -4.29 10.21
CA GLY A 227 5.64 -4.47 11.58
C GLY A 227 4.24 -3.91 11.78
N ALA A 228 3.98 -2.70 11.26
CA ALA A 228 2.65 -2.10 11.28
C ALA A 228 1.64 -2.91 10.43
N GLY A 229 2.08 -3.42 9.27
CA GLY A 229 1.27 -4.31 8.42
C GLY A 229 0.88 -5.60 9.13
N LEU A 230 1.81 -6.23 9.83
CA LEU A 230 1.53 -7.41 10.66
C LEU A 230 0.48 -7.09 11.74
N TYR A 231 0.63 -5.97 12.47
CA TYR A 231 -0.35 -5.53 13.44
C TYR A 231 -1.72 -5.35 12.81
N MET A 232 -1.83 -4.59 11.71
CA MET A 232 -3.10 -4.27 11.06
C MET A 232 -3.82 -5.48 10.45
N LEU A 233 -3.07 -6.53 10.08
CA LEU A 233 -3.63 -7.73 9.44
C LEU A 233 -3.85 -8.88 10.40
N SER A 234 -3.27 -8.83 11.60
CA SER A 234 -3.45 -9.85 12.65
C SER A 234 -4.64 -9.54 13.57
N ASP A 235 -4.98 -10.49 14.42
CA ASP A 235 -6.04 -10.36 15.44
C ASP A 235 -5.68 -9.35 16.55
N LEU A 236 -4.41 -8.88 16.62
CA LEU A 236 -3.98 -7.81 17.53
C LEU A 236 -4.72 -6.49 17.26
N SER A 237 -5.18 -6.28 16.03
CA SER A 237 -5.96 -5.10 15.62
C SER A 237 -7.46 -5.40 15.41
N ALA A 238 -8.01 -6.40 16.08
CA ALA A 238 -9.40 -6.82 15.91
C ALA A 238 -10.43 -5.68 16.13
N GLY A 239 -10.11 -4.71 16.97
CA GLY A 239 -10.94 -3.53 17.21
C GLY A 239 -10.64 -2.33 16.30
N VAL A 240 -9.81 -2.48 15.26
CA VAL A 240 -9.33 -1.36 14.40
C VAL A 240 -9.85 -1.52 12.98
N THR A 241 -10.71 -0.59 12.55
CA THR A 241 -11.18 -0.48 11.16
C THR A 241 -11.44 0.98 10.80
N GLY A 242 -11.24 1.35 9.53
CA GLY A 242 -11.36 2.73 9.05
C GLY A 242 -10.17 3.63 9.42
N GLU A 243 -9.10 3.06 9.96
CA GLU A 243 -7.92 3.76 10.44
C GLU A 243 -6.95 4.11 9.31
N ILE A 244 -6.38 5.30 9.38
CA ILE A 244 -5.22 5.74 8.59
C ILE A 244 -4.03 5.82 9.54
N HIS A 245 -3.27 4.75 9.61
CA HIS A 245 -2.18 4.59 10.57
C HIS A 245 -0.87 5.17 10.05
N HIS A 246 -0.37 6.21 10.68
CA HIS A 246 0.89 6.84 10.29
C HIS A 246 2.10 6.03 10.76
N VAL A 247 2.95 5.64 9.80
CA VAL A 247 4.27 5.01 10.03
C VAL A 247 5.31 5.89 9.33
N ASP A 248 5.65 7.02 9.95
CA ASP A 248 6.41 8.11 9.33
C ASP A 248 7.43 8.77 10.27
N ALA A 249 7.84 8.06 11.31
CA ALA A 249 8.72 8.57 12.37
C ALA A 249 8.15 9.80 13.10
N GLY A 250 6.81 9.99 13.07
CA GLY A 250 6.09 11.08 13.71
C GLY A 250 6.03 12.36 12.87
N TYR A 251 6.44 12.33 11.59
CA TYR A 251 6.46 13.53 10.77
C TYR A 251 5.08 14.20 10.62
N ASN A 252 4.00 13.42 10.58
CA ASN A 252 2.65 13.96 10.41
C ASN A 252 2.21 14.97 11.49
N VAL A 253 2.82 14.94 12.69
CA VAL A 253 2.48 15.87 13.79
C VAL A 253 3.27 17.18 13.73
N ILE A 254 4.23 17.30 12.80
CA ILE A 254 5.14 18.45 12.70
C ILE A 254 4.51 19.54 11.86
N GLY A 255 4.31 20.70 12.48
CA GLY A 255 3.80 21.91 11.81
C GLY A 255 4.88 22.89 11.34
N MET A 256 6.13 22.73 11.80
CA MET A 256 7.20 23.68 11.53
C MET A 256 8.56 22.99 11.47
N LYS A 257 9.53 23.56 10.75
CA LYS A 257 10.92 23.09 10.70
C LYS A 257 11.47 22.99 12.11
N ALA A 258 12.20 21.92 12.40
CA ALA A 258 12.90 21.78 13.69
C ALA A 258 13.95 22.89 13.85
N GLU A 259 14.08 23.44 15.06
CA GLU A 259 14.94 24.58 15.35
C GLU A 259 16.43 24.27 15.05
N ASP A 260 16.84 23.04 15.33
CA ASP A 260 18.20 22.52 15.14
C ASP A 260 18.44 21.92 13.73
N ALA A 261 17.41 21.84 12.88
CA ALA A 261 17.59 21.31 11.52
C ALA A 261 18.36 22.30 10.63
N PRO A 262 19.41 21.86 9.95
CA PRO A 262 20.13 22.72 9.02
C PRO A 262 19.27 23.08 7.81
N ASP A 263 19.63 24.16 7.10
CA ASP A 263 19.03 24.45 5.81
C ASP A 263 19.49 23.43 4.76
N ILE A 264 18.53 22.90 4.00
CA ILE A 264 18.83 21.95 2.93
C ILE A 264 19.09 22.76 1.67
N ALA A 265 20.33 22.77 1.20
CA ALA A 265 20.66 23.31 -0.12
C ALA A 265 20.03 22.38 -1.17
N LEU A 266 19.23 22.97 -2.07
CA LEU A 266 18.81 22.31 -3.32
C LEU A 266 20.04 22.30 -4.23
N ALA A 267 20.66 21.12 -4.43
CA ALA A 267 21.78 20.93 -5.35
C ALA A 267 21.25 20.63 -6.75
#